data_9002b89d09e290c603010432d275f51d
#
_entry.id   9002b89d09e290c603010432d275f51d
#
_cell.length_a   1.000
_cell.length_b   1.000
_cell.length_c   1.000
_cell.angle_alpha   90.00
_cell.angle_beta   90.00
_cell.angle_gamma   90.00
#
_symmetry.space_group_name_H-M   'P 1'
#
loop_
_entity.id
_entity.type
_entity.pdbx_description
1 polymer ?
#
loop_
_entity_poly.entity_id
_entity_poly.type
_entity_poly.pdbx_seq_one_letter_code
_entity_poly.pdbx_strand_id
1 'polypeptide(L)'
;MVESRGLSVDSAALAVTFYYAGLALGRFVSGLVSGRVKSEKLVWTGQFVLLAAVLCALVPNAVAAQVALFFAGFGIGPVFPNLIHLTPANFGEENSQAAMSTQMAASYVGIMLMPSVFGLLADAFGAKWFPVYVLALALVMIFFHFSVSRALKRAKTLDSGEKKV
;
A
#
# COMPACT_ATOMS: atom_id res chain seq x y z
N MET A 1 -15.99 -12.13 1.92
CA MET A 1 -15.84 -13.26 0.98
C MET A 1 -16.85 -14.37 1.23
N VAL A 2 -17.04 -14.82 2.46
CA VAL A 2 -18.07 -15.83 2.77
C VAL A 2 -19.46 -15.32 2.37
N GLU A 3 -19.86 -14.16 2.86
CA GLU A 3 -21.18 -13.56 2.58
C GLU A 3 -21.33 -13.03 1.15
N SER A 4 -20.29 -12.43 0.58
CA SER A 4 -20.39 -11.74 -0.72
C SER A 4 -20.17 -12.64 -1.94
N ARG A 5 -19.51 -13.78 -1.78
CA ARG A 5 -19.15 -14.69 -2.87
C ARG A 5 -19.50 -16.17 -2.61
N GLY A 6 -20.18 -16.49 -1.51
CA GLY A 6 -20.61 -17.86 -1.17
C GLY A 6 -19.45 -18.84 -0.95
N LEU A 7 -18.25 -18.34 -0.62
CA LEU A 7 -17.09 -19.18 -0.32
C LEU A 7 -17.25 -19.84 1.05
N SER A 8 -16.75 -21.08 1.18
CA SER A 8 -16.64 -21.73 2.49
C SER A 8 -15.68 -20.95 3.40
N VAL A 9 -15.83 -21.12 4.71
CA VAL A 9 -14.95 -20.49 5.71
C VAL A 9 -13.49 -20.88 5.46
N ASP A 10 -13.23 -22.14 5.09
CA ASP A 10 -11.88 -22.63 4.77
C ASP A 10 -11.29 -21.93 3.55
N SER A 11 -12.08 -21.71 2.51
CA SER A 11 -11.63 -20.98 1.32
C SER A 11 -11.33 -19.50 1.62
N ALA A 12 -12.08 -18.89 2.54
CA ALA A 12 -11.82 -17.53 2.99
C ALA A 12 -10.54 -17.45 3.84
N ALA A 13 -10.29 -18.44 4.70
CA ALA A 13 -9.05 -18.53 5.48
C ALA A 13 -7.83 -18.73 4.58
N LEU A 14 -7.92 -19.58 3.56
CA LEU A 14 -6.88 -19.75 2.53
C LEU A 14 -6.60 -18.43 1.80
N ALA A 15 -7.62 -17.66 1.46
CA ALA A 15 -7.45 -16.37 0.79
C ALA A 15 -6.65 -15.36 1.64
N VAL A 16 -6.87 -15.35 2.95
CA VAL A 16 -6.08 -14.54 3.90
C VAL A 16 -4.63 -15.04 3.96
N THR A 17 -4.42 -16.36 3.96
CA THR A 17 -3.08 -16.96 3.91
C THR A 17 -2.33 -16.55 2.64
N PHE A 18 -2.98 -16.57 1.48
CA PHE A 18 -2.40 -16.10 0.22
C PHE A 18 -2.01 -14.61 0.27
N TYR A 19 -2.83 -13.77 0.89
CA TYR A 19 -2.49 -12.35 1.07
C TYR A 19 -1.22 -12.17 1.90
N TYR A 20 -1.10 -12.85 3.05
CA TYR A 20 0.10 -12.75 3.89
C TYR A 20 1.32 -13.40 3.26
N ALA A 21 1.16 -14.48 2.50
CA ALA A 21 2.24 -15.06 1.70
C ALA A 21 2.74 -14.08 0.64
N GLY A 22 1.83 -13.44 -0.08
CA GLY A 22 2.16 -12.36 -1.01
C GLY A 22 2.90 -11.21 -0.34
N LEU A 23 2.41 -10.76 0.83
CA LEU A 23 3.02 -9.69 1.62
C LEU A 23 4.47 -10.03 2.02
N ALA A 24 4.69 -11.25 2.52
CA ALA A 24 6.02 -11.72 2.92
C ALA A 24 6.96 -11.80 1.72
N LEU A 25 6.50 -12.39 0.62
CA LEU A 25 7.29 -12.50 -0.62
C LEU A 25 7.59 -11.12 -1.23
N GLY A 26 6.63 -10.21 -1.24
CA GLY A 26 6.83 -8.84 -1.73
C GLY A 26 7.91 -8.09 -0.94
N ARG A 27 7.91 -8.23 0.39
CA ARG A 27 8.96 -7.67 1.25
C ARG A 27 10.32 -8.32 1.00
N PHE A 28 10.36 -9.64 0.89
CA PHE A 28 11.57 -10.39 0.65
C PHE A 28 12.20 -10.02 -0.69
N VAL A 29 11.43 -10.03 -1.77
CA VAL A 29 11.88 -9.62 -3.11
C VAL A 29 12.36 -8.17 -3.10
N SER A 30 11.61 -7.27 -2.48
CA SER A 30 12.00 -5.86 -2.35
C SER A 30 13.34 -5.72 -1.63
N GLY A 31 13.58 -6.48 -0.55
CA GLY A 31 14.86 -6.50 0.17
C GLY A 31 16.02 -6.95 -0.71
N LEU A 32 15.85 -8.02 -1.47
CA LEU A 32 16.88 -8.53 -2.40
C LEU A 32 17.25 -7.53 -3.52
N VAL A 33 16.26 -6.77 -3.99
CA VAL A 33 16.43 -5.86 -5.13
C VAL A 33 16.81 -4.43 -4.68
N SER A 34 16.63 -4.09 -3.42
CA SER A 34 16.85 -2.73 -2.87
C SER A 34 18.28 -2.21 -3.09
N GLY A 35 19.27 -3.09 -3.17
CA GLY A 35 20.65 -2.72 -3.50
C GLY A 35 20.88 -2.30 -4.96
N ARG A 36 19.94 -2.61 -5.86
CA ARG A 36 20.05 -2.35 -7.33
C ARG A 36 18.99 -1.38 -7.84
N VAL A 37 17.85 -1.31 -7.17
CA VAL A 37 16.70 -0.49 -7.58
C VAL A 37 16.39 0.54 -6.51
N LYS A 38 16.19 1.80 -6.94
CA LYS A 38 15.85 2.90 -6.03
C LYS A 38 14.53 2.62 -5.31
N SER A 39 14.48 2.89 -4.00
CA SER A 39 13.30 2.69 -3.16
C SER A 39 12.05 3.40 -3.71
N GLU A 40 12.20 4.59 -4.32
CA GLU A 40 11.08 5.29 -4.99
C GLU A 40 10.43 4.44 -6.09
N LYS A 41 11.24 3.75 -6.91
CA LYS A 41 10.72 2.86 -7.96
C LYS A 41 10.02 1.64 -7.37
N LEU A 42 10.54 1.08 -6.28
CA LEU A 42 9.93 -0.07 -5.61
C LEU A 42 8.55 0.31 -5.01
N VAL A 43 8.43 1.50 -4.44
CA VAL A 43 7.13 2.03 -3.96
C VAL A 43 6.14 2.15 -5.11
N TRP A 44 6.51 2.79 -6.22
CA TRP A 44 5.64 2.93 -7.38
C TRP A 44 5.22 1.59 -7.97
N THR A 45 6.17 0.68 -8.17
CA THR A 45 5.88 -0.68 -8.68
C THR A 45 4.91 -1.41 -7.76
N GLY A 46 5.14 -1.36 -6.43
CA GLY A 46 4.25 -1.97 -5.45
C GLY A 46 2.83 -1.41 -5.50
N GLN A 47 2.69 -0.09 -5.63
CA GLN A 47 1.37 0.57 -5.75
C GLN A 47 0.64 0.20 -7.05
N PHE A 48 1.36 0.10 -8.17
CA PHE A 48 0.74 -0.33 -9.44
C PHE A 48 0.33 -1.80 -9.41
N VAL A 49 1.14 -2.67 -8.82
CA VAL A 49 0.76 -4.09 -8.62
C VAL A 49 -0.47 -4.21 -7.73
N LEU A 50 -0.53 -3.45 -6.63
CA LEU A 50 -1.71 -3.39 -5.77
C LEU A 50 -2.94 -2.93 -6.55
N LEU A 51 -2.83 -1.84 -7.32
CA LEU A 51 -3.96 -1.31 -8.11
C LEU A 51 -4.47 -2.35 -9.11
N ALA A 52 -3.57 -2.99 -9.86
CA ALA A 52 -3.93 -4.05 -10.81
C ALA A 52 -4.62 -5.23 -10.10
N ALA A 53 -4.12 -5.64 -8.95
CA ALA A 53 -4.70 -6.70 -8.14
C ALA A 53 -6.11 -6.34 -7.66
N VAL A 54 -6.31 -5.11 -7.17
CA VAL A 54 -7.64 -4.65 -6.71
C VAL A 54 -8.62 -4.57 -7.87
N LEU A 55 -8.21 -4.12 -9.05
CA LEU A 55 -9.04 -4.13 -10.25
C LEU A 55 -9.42 -5.56 -10.67
N CYS A 56 -8.48 -6.50 -10.59
CA CYS A 56 -8.75 -7.92 -10.82
C CYS A 56 -9.75 -8.49 -9.79
N ALA A 57 -9.71 -8.03 -8.54
CA ALA A 57 -10.64 -8.43 -7.50
C ALA A 57 -12.09 -7.98 -7.74
N LEU A 58 -12.33 -7.01 -8.63
CA LEU A 58 -13.68 -6.61 -9.04
C LEU A 58 -14.39 -7.67 -9.90
N VAL A 59 -13.61 -8.56 -10.55
CA VAL A 59 -14.20 -9.66 -11.33
C VAL A 59 -14.91 -10.63 -10.40
N PRO A 60 -16.17 -11.02 -10.66
CA PRO A 60 -16.97 -11.89 -9.79
C PRO A 60 -16.57 -13.36 -9.94
N ASN A 61 -15.30 -13.68 -9.70
CA ASN A 61 -14.75 -15.04 -9.76
C ASN A 61 -13.95 -15.31 -8.48
N ALA A 62 -14.19 -16.46 -7.84
CA ALA A 62 -13.55 -16.84 -6.59
C ALA A 62 -12.03 -17.03 -6.74
N VAL A 63 -11.60 -17.68 -7.82
CA VAL A 63 -10.17 -17.90 -8.10
C VAL A 63 -9.47 -16.57 -8.39
N ALA A 64 -10.09 -15.71 -9.20
CA ALA A 64 -9.56 -14.38 -9.49
C ALA A 64 -9.40 -13.56 -8.20
N ALA A 65 -10.33 -13.68 -7.26
CA ALA A 65 -10.23 -13.00 -5.97
C ALA A 65 -9.08 -13.50 -5.09
N GLN A 66 -8.80 -14.80 -5.06
CA GLN A 66 -7.68 -15.37 -4.31
C GLN A 66 -6.33 -14.94 -4.90
N VAL A 67 -6.20 -15.00 -6.23
CA VAL A 67 -5.02 -14.52 -6.96
C VAL A 67 -4.82 -13.01 -6.74
N ALA A 68 -5.90 -12.24 -6.82
CA ALA A 68 -5.86 -10.81 -6.57
C ALA A 68 -5.38 -10.48 -5.15
N LEU A 69 -5.81 -11.23 -4.13
CA LEU A 69 -5.33 -11.04 -2.75
C LEU A 69 -3.84 -11.33 -2.60
N PHE A 70 -3.33 -12.38 -3.24
CA PHE A 70 -1.90 -12.64 -3.24
C PHE A 70 -1.11 -11.47 -3.84
N PHE A 71 -1.51 -10.99 -5.02
CA PHE A 71 -0.83 -9.87 -5.66
C PHE A 71 -1.06 -8.53 -4.93
N ALA A 72 -2.19 -8.35 -4.26
CA ALA A 72 -2.41 -7.19 -3.40
C ALA A 72 -1.44 -7.19 -2.22
N GLY A 73 -1.25 -8.33 -1.56
CA GLY A 73 -0.23 -8.50 -0.53
C GLY A 73 1.18 -8.25 -1.07
N PHE A 74 1.51 -8.86 -2.21
CA PHE A 74 2.81 -8.71 -2.86
C PHE A 74 3.10 -7.24 -3.22
N GLY A 75 2.12 -6.51 -3.75
CA GLY A 75 2.26 -5.10 -4.11
C GLY A 75 2.42 -4.17 -2.91
N ILE A 76 1.63 -4.38 -1.85
CA ILE A 76 1.69 -3.52 -0.66
C ILE A 76 2.93 -3.81 0.21
N GLY A 77 3.47 -5.04 0.15
CA GLY A 77 4.59 -5.49 0.95
C GLY A 77 5.80 -4.54 0.94
N PRO A 78 6.32 -4.14 -0.21
CA PRO A 78 7.47 -3.23 -0.32
C PRO A 78 7.17 -1.77 -0.01
N VAL A 79 5.91 -1.33 0.00
CA VAL A 79 5.56 0.11 0.04
C VAL A 79 6.04 0.75 1.34
N PHE A 80 5.59 0.26 2.49
CA PHE A 80 5.89 0.87 3.78
C PHE A 80 7.39 0.85 4.13
N PRO A 81 8.13 -0.29 4.02
CA PRO A 81 9.56 -0.31 4.32
C PRO A 81 10.37 0.66 3.46
N ASN A 82 10.05 0.74 2.16
CA ASN A 82 10.76 1.65 1.25
C ASN A 82 10.42 3.12 1.51
N LEU A 83 9.18 3.46 1.93
CA LEU A 83 8.85 4.83 2.35
C LEU A 83 9.65 5.25 3.58
N ILE A 84 9.75 4.39 4.60
CA ILE A 84 10.59 4.65 5.78
C ILE A 84 12.05 4.82 5.37
N HIS A 85 12.56 3.98 4.48
CA HIS A 85 13.94 4.07 4.00
C HIS A 85 14.23 5.38 3.22
N LEU A 86 13.23 5.96 2.56
CA LEU A 86 13.35 7.24 1.86
C LEU A 86 13.32 8.46 2.79
N THR A 87 12.89 8.31 4.03
CA THR A 87 12.65 9.43 4.95
C THR A 87 13.93 10.23 5.24
N PRO A 88 15.09 9.64 5.59
CA PRO A 88 16.31 10.42 5.82
C PRO A 88 16.78 11.19 4.57
N ALA A 89 16.68 10.57 3.40
CA ALA A 89 17.08 11.19 2.14
C ALA A 89 16.15 12.34 1.71
N ASN A 90 14.92 12.39 2.24
CA ASN A 90 13.93 13.40 1.88
C ASN A 90 13.83 14.54 2.90
N PHE A 91 14.04 14.27 4.18
CA PHE A 91 13.84 15.23 5.28
C PHE A 91 15.13 15.59 6.02
N GLY A 92 16.28 15.00 5.64
CA GLY A 92 17.54 15.14 6.34
C GLY A 92 17.62 14.27 7.61
N GLU A 93 18.84 14.02 8.08
CA GLU A 93 19.07 13.13 9.24
C GLU A 93 18.47 13.69 10.53
N GLU A 94 18.55 15.01 10.73
CA GLU A 94 18.03 15.69 11.93
C GLU A 94 16.52 15.53 12.11
N ASN A 95 15.74 15.59 11.01
CA ASN A 95 14.30 15.51 11.04
C ASN A 95 13.75 14.10 10.76
N SER A 96 14.63 13.18 10.39
CA SER A 96 14.22 11.84 9.93
C SER A 96 13.50 11.03 11.01
N GLN A 97 13.97 11.12 12.26
CA GLN A 97 13.38 10.40 13.38
C GLN A 97 11.96 10.89 13.68
N ALA A 98 11.73 12.19 13.71
CA ALA A 98 10.41 12.77 13.91
C ALA A 98 9.45 12.41 12.76
N ALA A 99 9.93 12.48 11.51
CA ALA A 99 9.16 12.11 10.34
C ALA A 99 8.78 10.61 10.33
N MET A 100 9.73 9.71 10.65
CA MET A 100 9.46 8.28 10.77
C MET A 100 8.46 7.97 11.89
N SER A 101 8.60 8.60 13.05
CA SER A 101 7.67 8.42 14.17
C SER A 101 6.26 8.86 13.80
N THR A 102 6.12 9.99 13.09
CA THR A 102 4.82 10.47 12.58
C THR A 102 4.23 9.51 11.55
N GLN A 103 5.04 8.97 10.63
CA GLN A 103 4.59 7.97 9.66
C GLN A 103 4.08 6.69 10.34
N MET A 104 4.81 6.20 11.36
CA MET A 104 4.39 5.03 12.13
C MET A 104 3.10 5.29 12.91
N ALA A 105 3.00 6.43 13.60
CA ALA A 105 1.79 6.80 14.34
C ALA A 105 0.57 6.89 13.40
N ALA A 106 0.70 7.55 12.26
CA ALA A 106 -0.35 7.63 11.25
C ALA A 106 -0.75 6.25 10.71
N SER A 107 0.21 5.33 10.53
CA SER A 107 -0.06 3.97 10.10
C SER A 107 -0.86 3.19 11.13
N TYR A 108 -0.54 3.30 12.42
CA TYR A 108 -1.31 2.65 13.49
C TYR A 108 -2.73 3.20 13.59
N VAL A 109 -2.91 4.51 13.46
CA VAL A 109 -4.24 5.13 13.39
C VAL A 109 -5.04 4.56 12.21
N GLY A 110 -4.41 4.45 11.04
CA GLY A 110 -5.03 3.86 9.86
C GLY A 110 -5.44 2.39 10.06
N ILE A 111 -4.55 1.57 10.64
CA ILE A 111 -4.82 0.16 10.94
C ILE A 111 -6.01 0.00 11.89
N MET A 112 -6.16 0.90 12.85
CA MET A 112 -7.26 0.87 13.83
C MET A 112 -8.58 1.38 13.22
N LEU A 113 -8.55 2.47 12.47
CA LEU A 113 -9.76 3.13 12.00
C LEU A 113 -10.33 2.51 10.71
N MET A 114 -9.49 2.12 9.75
CA MET A 114 -9.97 1.70 8.43
C MET A 114 -10.83 0.42 8.45
N PRO A 115 -10.53 -0.63 9.23
CA PRO A 115 -11.42 -1.77 9.37
C PRO A 115 -12.77 -1.40 10.00
N SER A 116 -12.77 -0.49 10.99
CA SER A 116 -14.01 -0.03 11.66
C SER A 116 -14.89 0.77 10.70
N VAL A 117 -14.30 1.66 9.90
CA VAL A 117 -15.01 2.41 8.84
C VAL A 117 -15.61 1.44 7.83
N PHE A 118 -14.85 0.42 7.40
CA PHE A 118 -15.40 -0.57 6.50
C PHE A 118 -16.52 -1.39 7.16
N GLY A 119 -16.42 -1.73 8.45
CA GLY A 119 -17.49 -2.41 9.19
C GLY A 119 -18.81 -1.66 9.09
N LEU A 120 -18.80 -0.36 9.37
CA LEU A 120 -19.99 0.51 9.25
C LEU A 120 -20.54 0.56 7.81
N LEU A 121 -19.65 0.62 6.81
CA LEU A 121 -20.06 0.59 5.40
C LEU A 121 -20.65 -0.77 5.01
N ALA A 122 -20.09 -1.85 5.53
CA ALA A 122 -20.56 -3.20 5.26
C ALA A 122 -21.94 -3.46 5.87
N ASP A 123 -22.21 -2.91 7.05
CA ASP A 123 -23.53 -2.97 7.71
C ASP A 123 -24.59 -2.17 6.91
N ALA A 124 -24.20 -1.03 6.35
CA ALA A 124 -25.13 -0.17 5.60
C ALA A 124 -25.37 -0.65 4.15
N PHE A 125 -24.32 -1.08 3.46
CA PHE A 125 -24.35 -1.36 2.01
C PHE A 125 -24.03 -2.82 1.63
N GLY A 126 -23.60 -3.61 2.61
CA GLY A 126 -23.19 -5.00 2.44
C GLY A 126 -21.70 -5.18 2.12
N ALA A 127 -21.16 -6.33 2.50
CA ALA A 127 -19.74 -6.69 2.36
C ALA A 127 -19.25 -6.79 0.89
N LYS A 128 -20.15 -6.80 -0.08
CA LYS A 128 -19.83 -6.81 -1.53
C LYS A 128 -19.04 -5.57 -1.98
N TRP A 129 -19.10 -4.46 -1.23
CA TRP A 129 -18.42 -3.21 -1.52
C TRP A 129 -16.94 -3.19 -1.09
N PHE A 130 -16.46 -4.26 -0.47
CA PHE A 130 -15.05 -4.36 -0.02
C PHE A 130 -14.03 -4.04 -1.12
N PRO A 131 -14.10 -4.60 -2.36
CA PRO A 131 -13.12 -4.29 -3.40
C PRO A 131 -13.15 -2.81 -3.81
N VAL A 132 -14.33 -2.19 -3.84
CA VAL A 132 -14.49 -0.76 -4.16
C VAL A 132 -13.89 0.12 -3.06
N TYR A 133 -14.11 -0.25 -1.79
CA TYR A 133 -13.49 0.43 -0.65
C TYR A 133 -11.96 0.38 -0.71
N VAL A 134 -11.39 -0.80 -0.95
CA VAL A 134 -9.93 -0.96 -1.09
C VAL A 134 -9.40 -0.20 -2.31
N LEU A 135 -10.15 -0.17 -3.42
CA LEU A 135 -9.81 0.62 -4.60
C LEU A 135 -9.73 2.12 -4.26
N ALA A 136 -10.72 2.65 -3.56
CA ALA A 136 -10.72 4.05 -3.14
C ALA A 136 -9.49 4.37 -2.27
N LEU A 137 -9.16 3.52 -1.29
CA LEU A 137 -7.97 3.69 -0.45
C LEU A 137 -6.66 3.62 -1.27
N ALA A 138 -6.57 2.70 -2.24
CA ALA A 138 -5.40 2.58 -3.11
C ALA A 138 -5.22 3.85 -3.97
N LEU A 139 -6.30 4.41 -4.52
CA LEU A 139 -6.25 5.65 -5.29
C LEU A 139 -5.84 6.85 -4.43
N VAL A 140 -6.38 6.96 -3.22
CA VAL A 140 -5.99 7.99 -2.25
C VAL A 140 -4.50 7.87 -1.91
N MET A 141 -4.00 6.67 -1.65
CA MET A 141 -2.60 6.42 -1.38
C MET A 141 -1.71 6.86 -2.55
N ILE A 142 -2.06 6.50 -3.78
CA ILE A 142 -1.31 6.88 -5.00
C ILE A 142 -1.33 8.40 -5.17
N PHE A 143 -2.47 9.04 -4.98
CA PHE A 143 -2.62 10.50 -5.08
C PHE A 143 -1.72 11.24 -4.08
N PHE A 144 -1.73 10.84 -2.81
CA PHE A 144 -0.87 11.46 -1.80
C PHE A 144 0.62 11.19 -2.07
N HIS A 145 0.98 9.98 -2.47
CA HIS A 145 2.37 9.67 -2.83
C HIS A 145 2.84 10.54 -4.00
N PHE A 146 2.02 10.70 -5.04
CA PHE A 146 2.34 11.56 -6.18
C PHE A 146 2.49 13.03 -5.76
N SER A 147 1.60 13.54 -4.92
CA SER A 147 1.62 14.92 -4.43
C SER A 147 2.88 15.20 -3.61
N VAL A 148 3.22 14.29 -2.69
CA VAL A 148 4.44 14.40 -1.87
C VAL A 148 5.70 14.29 -2.73
N SER A 149 5.76 13.35 -3.67
CA SER A 149 6.89 13.21 -4.58
C SER A 149 7.12 14.46 -5.43
N ARG A 150 6.06 15.11 -5.88
CA ARG A 150 6.14 16.40 -6.60
C ARG A 150 6.65 17.52 -5.71
N ALA A 151 6.13 17.64 -4.49
CA ALA A 151 6.54 18.66 -3.54
C ALA A 151 8.04 18.54 -3.20
N LEU A 152 8.50 17.31 -2.92
CA LEU A 152 9.91 17.03 -2.64
C LEU A 152 10.83 17.36 -3.82
N LYS A 153 10.43 17.04 -5.05
CA LYS A 153 11.22 17.39 -6.25
C LYS A 153 11.34 18.91 -6.42
N ARG A 154 10.26 19.65 -6.20
CA ARG A 154 10.27 21.12 -6.26
C ARG A 154 11.19 21.73 -5.20
N ALA A 155 11.10 21.25 -3.95
CA ALA A 155 11.97 21.73 -2.87
C ALA A 155 13.45 21.51 -3.17
N LYS A 156 13.83 20.33 -3.66
CA LYS A 156 15.21 20.01 -4.05
C LYS A 156 15.72 20.89 -5.22
N THR A 157 14.85 21.27 -6.16
CA THR A 157 15.23 22.15 -7.28
C THR A 157 15.51 23.58 -6.80
N LEU A 158 14.73 24.09 -5.85
CA LEU A 158 14.91 25.41 -5.27
C LEU A 158 16.22 25.49 -4.47
N ASP A 159 16.49 24.53 -3.60
CA ASP A 159 17.74 24.46 -2.81
C ASP A 159 19.00 24.35 -3.70
N SER A 160 18.89 23.61 -4.81
CA SER A 160 20.00 23.50 -5.78
C SER A 160 20.22 24.75 -6.60
N GLY A 161 19.20 25.59 -6.80
CA GLY A 161 19.30 26.89 -7.46
C GLY A 161 19.97 27.95 -6.57
N GLU A 162 19.65 27.96 -5.28
CA GLU A 162 20.17 28.90 -4.30
C GLU A 162 21.67 28.68 -4.01
N LYS A 163 22.14 27.43 -4.06
CA LYS A 163 23.57 27.08 -3.91
C LYS A 163 24.46 27.42 -5.11
N LYS A 164 23.90 27.89 -6.22
CA LYS A 164 24.65 28.27 -7.43
C LYS A 164 24.82 29.79 -7.60
N VAL A 165 24.23 30.59 -6.74
CA VAL A 165 24.38 32.05 -6.64
C VAL A 165 25.33 32.39 -5.50
#